data_1611544f78d2f93f2e3a59da3f5e6f22
#
_entry.id   1611544f78d2f93f2e3a59da3f5e6f22
#
_cell.length_a   1.000
_cell.length_b   1.000
_cell.length_c   1.000
_cell.angle_alpha   90.00
_cell.angle_beta   90.00
_cell.angle_gamma   90.00
#
_symmetry.space_group_name_H-M   'P 1'
#
loop_
_entity.id
_entity.type
_entity.pdbx_description
1 polymer ?
#
loop_
_entity_poly.entity_id
_entity_poly.type
_entity_poly.pdbx_seq_one_letter_code
_entity_poly.pdbx_strand_id
1 'polypeptide(L)'
;AVFRVRSLTAYAIHKFFQEQGFVYVHTPLITGSDCEGAGEMFQVTTMDLNNIPKTEDGKVDYSKDFFCKPTNLTVSGQLNGETYAQAFRNIYTFGPTFRAENSNTTRHAAEFWMIEPEMAFADLDDNMEMAEAMLKYVIRYVLENAPEEMNFFNSFVDKGLLDRLNHVLNSEFGHVTYTEAVKILEENNDKFDYKVSWG
;
A
#
# COMPACT_ATOMS: atom_id res chain seq x y z
N ALA A 1 11.57 16.17 -12.65
CA ALA A 1 11.88 15.86 -11.24
C ALA A 1 10.96 14.77 -10.68
N VAL A 2 9.64 14.96 -10.62
CA VAL A 2 8.68 14.04 -9.96
C VAL A 2 8.83 12.59 -10.40
N PHE A 3 8.70 12.31 -11.69
CA PHE A 3 8.78 10.93 -12.19
C PHE A 3 10.16 10.28 -12.04
N ARG A 4 11.23 11.11 -12.05
CA ARG A 4 12.57 10.58 -11.77
C ARG A 4 12.72 10.13 -10.32
N VAL A 5 12.27 10.95 -9.36
CA VAL A 5 12.28 10.57 -7.94
C VAL A 5 11.36 9.38 -7.70
N ARG A 6 10.16 9.36 -8.30
CA ARG A 6 9.26 8.20 -8.21
C ARG A 6 9.91 6.90 -8.72
N SER A 7 10.61 6.97 -9.86
CA SER A 7 11.32 5.82 -10.43
C SER A 7 12.44 5.33 -9.50
N LEU A 8 13.24 6.24 -8.95
CA LEU A 8 14.31 5.92 -7.99
C LEU A 8 13.74 5.32 -6.69
N THR A 9 12.63 5.87 -6.21
CA THR A 9 11.94 5.34 -5.02
C THR A 9 11.49 3.89 -5.25
N ALA A 10 10.87 3.60 -6.39
CA ALA A 10 10.46 2.23 -6.72
C ALA A 10 11.66 1.27 -6.79
N TYR A 11 12.76 1.70 -7.40
CA TYR A 11 13.99 0.91 -7.44
C TYR A 11 14.58 0.70 -6.04
N ALA A 12 14.61 1.74 -5.20
CA ALA A 12 15.11 1.65 -3.84
C ALA A 12 14.32 0.66 -2.98
N ILE A 13 12.99 0.60 -3.16
CA ILE A 13 12.13 -0.38 -2.49
C ILE A 13 12.51 -1.80 -2.90
N HIS A 14 12.60 -2.08 -4.19
CA HIS A 14 13.05 -3.39 -4.68
C HIS A 14 14.43 -3.75 -4.17
N LYS A 15 15.36 -2.80 -4.25
CA LYS A 15 16.75 -3.02 -3.79
C LYS A 15 16.79 -3.35 -2.31
N PHE A 16 16.09 -2.60 -1.46
CA PHE A 16 16.01 -2.85 -0.03
C PHE A 16 15.55 -4.27 0.29
N PHE A 17 14.39 -4.67 -0.22
CA PHE A 17 13.84 -5.98 0.10
C PHE A 17 14.69 -7.12 -0.46
N GLN A 18 15.25 -6.99 -1.66
CA GLN A 18 16.16 -7.99 -2.23
C GLN A 18 17.43 -8.14 -1.39
N GLU A 19 18.01 -7.05 -0.90
CA GLU A 19 19.20 -7.08 -0.03
C GLU A 19 18.90 -7.67 1.36
N GLN A 20 17.66 -7.56 1.84
CA GLN A 20 17.18 -8.21 3.06
C GLN A 20 16.78 -9.69 2.85
N GLY A 21 16.94 -10.21 1.63
CA GLY A 21 16.66 -11.62 1.31
C GLY A 21 15.19 -11.94 1.08
N PHE A 22 14.35 -10.93 0.87
CA PHE A 22 12.95 -11.13 0.50
C PHE A 22 12.82 -11.56 -0.95
N VAL A 23 11.85 -12.43 -1.22
CA VAL A 23 11.48 -12.84 -2.59
C VAL A 23 10.36 -11.94 -3.09
N TYR A 24 10.58 -11.28 -4.23
CA TYR A 24 9.51 -10.52 -4.91
C TYR A 24 8.55 -11.48 -5.60
N VAL A 25 7.26 -11.37 -5.33
CA VAL A 25 6.24 -12.20 -5.94
C VAL A 25 5.19 -11.37 -6.67
N HIS A 26 4.77 -11.85 -7.84
CA HIS A 26 3.65 -11.31 -8.59
C HIS A 26 2.38 -12.05 -8.22
N THR A 27 1.47 -11.38 -7.55
CA THR A 27 0.14 -11.91 -7.26
C THR A 27 -0.85 -11.50 -8.35
N PRO A 28 -1.90 -12.30 -8.61
CA PRO A 28 -2.90 -11.96 -9.62
C PRO A 28 -3.59 -10.63 -9.35
N LEU A 29 -3.73 -9.80 -10.40
CA LEU A 29 -4.52 -8.56 -10.32
C LEU A 29 -6.00 -8.82 -10.56
N ILE A 30 -6.35 -9.84 -11.34
CA ILE A 30 -7.73 -10.30 -11.52
C ILE A 30 -7.94 -11.49 -10.62
N THR A 31 -8.89 -11.40 -9.71
CA THR A 31 -9.13 -12.40 -8.66
C THR A 31 -10.61 -12.66 -8.45
N GLY A 32 -10.94 -13.89 -8.05
CA GLY A 32 -12.27 -14.24 -7.56
C GLY A 32 -12.40 -14.16 -6.03
N SER A 33 -11.33 -13.72 -5.33
CA SER A 33 -11.26 -13.68 -3.86
C SER A 33 -11.22 -12.24 -3.38
N ASP A 34 -12.02 -11.94 -2.36
CA ASP A 34 -11.89 -10.72 -1.57
C ASP A 34 -10.79 -10.90 -0.54
N CYS A 35 -10.00 -9.87 -0.29
CA CYS A 35 -8.98 -9.86 0.74
C CYS A 35 -9.54 -9.20 2.00
N GLU A 36 -10.10 -10.02 2.90
CA GLU A 36 -10.60 -9.62 4.22
C GLU A 36 -11.63 -8.46 4.23
N GLY A 37 -12.35 -8.24 3.13
CA GLY A 37 -13.23 -7.08 3.00
C GLY A 37 -12.49 -5.74 3.01
N ALA A 38 -11.22 -5.72 2.58
CA ALA A 38 -10.34 -4.55 2.67
C ALA A 38 -10.75 -3.38 1.76
N GLY A 39 -11.78 -3.53 0.93
CA GLY A 39 -12.31 -2.46 0.08
C GLY A 39 -13.37 -2.95 -0.89
N GLU A 40 -14.12 -2.01 -1.46
CA GLU A 40 -15.03 -2.32 -2.55
C GLU A 40 -14.23 -2.69 -3.81
N MET A 41 -14.63 -3.75 -4.50
CA MET A 41 -13.91 -4.29 -5.65
C MET A 41 -14.51 -3.83 -6.97
N PHE A 42 -13.66 -3.40 -7.89
CA PHE A 42 -14.07 -3.23 -9.31
C PHE A 42 -14.30 -4.60 -9.94
N GLN A 43 -15.47 -4.77 -10.56
CA GLN A 43 -15.77 -5.99 -11.29
C GLN A 43 -15.05 -6.02 -12.66
N VAL A 44 -14.51 -7.20 -13.00
CA VAL A 44 -13.93 -7.49 -14.31
C VAL A 44 -14.86 -8.44 -15.06
N THR A 45 -15.28 -8.05 -16.25
CA THR A 45 -16.15 -8.88 -17.11
C THR A 45 -15.86 -8.64 -18.58
N THR A 46 -16.10 -9.65 -19.40
CA THR A 46 -16.08 -9.57 -20.88
C THR A 46 -17.48 -9.60 -21.47
N MET A 47 -18.53 -9.66 -20.64
CA MET A 47 -19.92 -9.65 -21.09
C MET A 47 -20.31 -8.27 -21.66
N ASP A 48 -21.17 -8.28 -22.67
CA ASP A 48 -21.81 -7.05 -23.15
C ASP A 48 -22.79 -6.51 -22.11
N LEU A 49 -22.49 -5.35 -21.54
CA LEU A 49 -23.31 -4.71 -20.51
C LEU A 49 -24.70 -4.30 -21.00
N ASN A 50 -24.91 -4.18 -22.33
CA ASN A 50 -26.22 -3.90 -22.92
C ASN A 50 -27.08 -5.18 -23.06
N ASN A 51 -26.45 -6.36 -22.98
CA ASN A 51 -27.11 -7.66 -23.16
C ASN A 51 -26.52 -8.71 -22.23
N ILE A 52 -26.65 -8.47 -20.92
CA ILE A 52 -26.09 -9.38 -19.89
C ILE A 52 -26.88 -10.68 -19.87
N PRO A 53 -26.23 -11.84 -20.08
CA PRO A 53 -26.85 -13.15 -19.94
C PRO A 53 -27.41 -13.37 -18.52
N LYS A 54 -28.59 -13.98 -18.45
CA LYS A 54 -29.26 -14.25 -17.17
C LYS A 54 -29.61 -15.73 -17.04
N THR A 55 -29.56 -16.21 -15.81
CA THR A 55 -30.09 -17.51 -15.39
C THR A 55 -31.62 -17.49 -15.35
N GLU A 56 -32.25 -18.66 -15.19
CA GLU A 56 -33.71 -18.78 -15.11
C GLU A 56 -34.31 -18.00 -13.96
N ASP A 57 -33.58 -17.84 -12.85
CA ASP A 57 -33.96 -17.01 -11.68
C ASP A 57 -33.67 -15.52 -11.82
N GLY A 58 -33.23 -15.08 -13.01
CA GLY A 58 -33.03 -13.67 -13.35
C GLY A 58 -31.69 -13.06 -12.89
N LYS A 59 -30.80 -13.85 -12.29
CA LYS A 59 -29.45 -13.39 -11.91
C LYS A 59 -28.50 -13.38 -13.10
N VAL A 60 -27.36 -12.72 -12.97
CA VAL A 60 -26.32 -12.73 -13.99
C VAL A 60 -25.77 -14.16 -14.15
N ASP A 61 -25.75 -14.63 -15.39
CA ASP A 61 -25.16 -15.93 -15.72
C ASP A 61 -23.67 -15.82 -15.98
N TYR A 62 -22.88 -15.87 -14.93
CA TYR A 62 -21.42 -15.82 -15.03
C TYR A 62 -20.79 -17.02 -15.76
N SER A 63 -21.52 -18.12 -15.98
CA SER A 63 -20.99 -19.22 -16.80
C SER A 63 -20.70 -18.82 -18.25
N LYS A 64 -21.25 -17.71 -18.68
CA LYS A 64 -21.01 -17.09 -20.00
C LYS A 64 -19.90 -16.07 -20.03
N ASP A 65 -19.34 -15.72 -18.88
CA ASP A 65 -18.20 -14.80 -18.77
C ASP A 65 -16.87 -15.56 -18.95
N PHE A 66 -15.79 -14.80 -19.18
CA PHE A 66 -14.47 -15.36 -19.49
C PHE A 66 -13.97 -16.37 -18.45
N PHE A 67 -14.10 -16.04 -17.17
CA PHE A 67 -13.65 -16.92 -16.08
C PHE A 67 -14.74 -17.87 -15.56
N CYS A 68 -15.92 -17.86 -16.16
CA CYS A 68 -17.09 -18.65 -15.74
C CYS A 68 -17.51 -18.45 -14.26
N LYS A 69 -17.10 -17.34 -13.64
CA LYS A 69 -17.43 -16.94 -12.27
C LYS A 69 -17.23 -15.43 -12.11
N PRO A 70 -17.81 -14.80 -11.07
CA PRO A 70 -17.52 -13.41 -10.74
C PRO A 70 -16.03 -13.22 -10.51
N THR A 71 -15.45 -12.18 -11.11
CA THR A 71 -14.06 -11.77 -10.94
C THR A 71 -13.94 -10.28 -10.78
N ASN A 72 -12.91 -9.85 -10.07
CA ASN A 72 -12.70 -8.47 -9.70
C ASN A 72 -11.22 -8.09 -9.83
N LEU A 73 -10.93 -6.79 -9.84
CA LEU A 73 -9.58 -6.30 -9.60
C LEU A 73 -9.22 -6.45 -8.13
N THR A 74 -8.00 -6.83 -7.84
CA THR A 74 -7.53 -7.05 -6.47
C THR A 74 -7.47 -5.77 -5.65
N VAL A 75 -7.80 -5.86 -4.37
CA VAL A 75 -7.65 -4.79 -3.38
C VAL A 75 -6.35 -4.90 -2.57
N SER A 76 -5.64 -6.05 -2.68
CA SER A 76 -4.36 -6.34 -2.02
C SER A 76 -3.73 -7.60 -2.59
N GLY A 77 -2.41 -7.65 -2.61
CA GLY A 77 -1.66 -8.86 -2.93
C GLY A 77 -1.50 -9.82 -1.75
N GLN A 78 -1.89 -9.43 -0.53
CA GLN A 78 -1.63 -10.13 0.72
C GLN A 78 -2.12 -11.58 0.70
N LEU A 79 -3.39 -11.81 0.36
CA LEU A 79 -4.02 -13.14 0.45
C LEU A 79 -3.25 -14.23 -0.34
N ASN A 80 -2.78 -13.87 -1.55
CA ASN A 80 -1.92 -14.76 -2.32
C ASN A 80 -0.48 -14.72 -1.82
N GLY A 81 -0.01 -13.56 -1.34
CA GLY A 81 1.33 -13.35 -0.79
C GLY A 81 1.61 -14.29 0.39
N GLU A 82 0.67 -14.41 1.32
CA GLU A 82 0.80 -15.32 2.46
C GLU A 82 1.03 -16.78 2.06
N THR A 83 0.44 -17.23 0.95
CA THR A 83 0.69 -18.56 0.40
C THR A 83 2.16 -18.73 -0.03
N TYR A 84 2.76 -17.72 -0.63
CA TYR A 84 4.18 -17.71 -0.97
C TYR A 84 5.08 -17.61 0.27
N ALA A 85 4.65 -16.87 1.29
CA ALA A 85 5.39 -16.75 2.55
C ALA A 85 5.53 -18.11 3.26
N GLN A 86 4.58 -19.04 3.13
CA GLN A 86 4.68 -20.41 3.62
C GLN A 86 5.86 -21.17 2.98
N ALA A 87 6.21 -20.84 1.75
CA ALA A 87 7.31 -21.52 1.02
C ALA A 87 8.65 -20.78 1.16
N PHE A 88 8.64 -19.45 1.12
CA PHE A 88 9.83 -18.61 1.02
C PHE A 88 10.16 -17.84 2.31
N ARG A 89 9.33 -17.92 3.33
CA ARG A 89 9.41 -17.20 4.60
C ARG A 89 9.19 -15.68 4.46
N ASN A 90 10.07 -15.00 3.74
CA ASN A 90 10.02 -13.55 3.56
C ASN A 90 9.76 -13.24 2.10
N ILE A 91 8.61 -12.64 1.81
CA ILE A 91 8.22 -12.21 0.47
C ILE A 91 7.76 -10.75 0.50
N TYR A 92 7.67 -10.14 -0.65
CA TYR A 92 6.94 -8.88 -0.79
C TYR A 92 6.24 -8.82 -2.14
N THR A 93 5.08 -8.17 -2.15
CA THR A 93 4.46 -7.65 -3.37
C THR A 93 4.77 -6.17 -3.48
N PHE A 94 4.89 -5.67 -4.70
CA PHE A 94 4.93 -4.24 -4.99
C PHE A 94 4.28 -4.03 -6.34
N GLY A 95 3.02 -3.64 -6.34
CA GLY A 95 2.23 -3.55 -7.54
C GLY A 95 0.90 -2.82 -7.37
N PRO A 96 0.15 -2.65 -8.48
CA PRO A 96 -1.11 -1.94 -8.47
C PRO A 96 -2.18 -2.70 -7.68
N THR A 97 -2.96 -1.94 -6.94
CA THR A 97 -4.17 -2.38 -6.24
C THR A 97 -5.31 -1.41 -6.56
N PHE A 98 -6.54 -1.89 -6.42
CA PHE A 98 -7.72 -1.18 -6.89
C PHE A 98 -8.80 -1.22 -5.82
N ARG A 99 -9.34 -0.05 -5.46
CA ARG A 99 -10.43 0.05 -4.48
C ARG A 99 -11.50 0.99 -5.02
N ALA A 100 -12.75 0.49 -5.05
CA ALA A 100 -13.89 1.20 -5.63
C ALA A 100 -14.70 1.99 -4.59
N GLU A 101 -14.15 2.22 -3.40
CA GLU A 101 -14.82 2.96 -2.35
C GLU A 101 -15.23 4.36 -2.80
N ASN A 102 -16.45 4.73 -2.48
CA ASN A 102 -16.96 6.08 -2.74
C ASN A 102 -16.38 7.07 -1.72
N SER A 103 -15.10 7.38 -1.87
CA SER A 103 -14.39 8.33 -1.01
C SER A 103 -13.83 9.50 -1.82
N ASN A 104 -14.30 10.71 -1.52
CA ASN A 104 -13.90 11.94 -2.21
C ASN A 104 -12.89 12.76 -1.40
N THR A 105 -11.83 12.12 -0.90
CA THR A 105 -10.75 12.81 -0.21
C THR A 105 -9.51 12.95 -1.10
N THR A 106 -8.64 13.90 -0.77
CA THR A 106 -7.37 14.12 -1.50
C THR A 106 -6.36 12.98 -1.32
N ARG A 107 -6.66 12.01 -0.46
CA ARG A 107 -5.77 10.89 -0.10
C ARG A 107 -6.24 9.53 -0.61
N HIS A 108 -7.41 9.46 -1.26
CA HIS A 108 -7.94 8.23 -1.82
C HIS A 108 -7.80 8.24 -3.34
N ALA A 109 -7.21 7.19 -3.87
CA ALA A 109 -7.13 6.93 -5.30
C ALA A 109 -7.74 5.54 -5.57
N ALA A 110 -8.44 5.41 -6.70
CA ALA A 110 -9.05 4.14 -7.10
C ALA A 110 -8.01 3.10 -7.56
N GLU A 111 -6.84 3.57 -8.00
CA GLU A 111 -5.67 2.76 -8.34
C GLU A 111 -4.44 3.34 -7.66
N PHE A 112 -3.70 2.51 -6.96
CA PHE A 112 -2.44 2.89 -6.31
C PHE A 112 -1.53 1.66 -6.17
N TRP A 113 -0.24 1.90 -5.94
CA TRP A 113 0.71 0.82 -5.71
C TRP A 113 0.91 0.60 -4.22
N MET A 114 0.82 -0.66 -3.80
CA MET A 114 1.11 -1.08 -2.43
C MET A 114 2.43 -1.82 -2.34
N ILE A 115 3.12 -1.60 -1.23
CA ILE A 115 4.29 -2.36 -0.80
C ILE A 115 3.82 -3.23 0.35
N GLU A 116 3.82 -4.53 0.16
CA GLU A 116 3.22 -5.48 1.10
C GLU A 116 4.23 -6.59 1.41
N PRO A 117 5.16 -6.39 2.37
CA PRO A 117 6.03 -7.44 2.84
C PRO A 117 5.26 -8.40 3.75
N GLU A 118 5.52 -9.70 3.59
CA GLU A 118 5.00 -10.76 4.45
C GLU A 118 6.17 -11.55 5.02
N MET A 119 6.24 -11.63 6.34
CA MET A 119 7.31 -12.28 7.08
C MET A 119 6.74 -13.40 7.94
N ALA A 120 6.90 -14.65 7.52
CA ALA A 120 6.50 -15.79 8.33
C ALA A 120 7.34 -15.85 9.62
N PHE A 121 6.67 -16.12 10.74
CA PHE A 121 7.28 -16.23 12.08
C PHE A 121 7.83 -14.93 12.68
N ALA A 122 7.51 -13.78 12.10
CA ALA A 122 7.82 -12.46 12.64
C ALA A 122 6.70 -12.00 13.60
N ASP A 123 7.08 -11.20 14.58
CA ASP A 123 6.14 -10.54 15.48
C ASP A 123 6.00 -9.05 15.16
N LEU A 124 5.31 -8.31 16.03
CA LEU A 124 5.07 -6.88 15.82
C LEU A 124 6.37 -6.07 15.88
N ASP A 125 7.30 -6.43 16.76
CA ASP A 125 8.57 -5.72 16.92
C ASP A 125 9.43 -5.91 15.67
N ASP A 126 9.54 -7.13 15.14
CA ASP A 126 10.20 -7.42 13.85
C ASP A 126 9.61 -6.58 12.71
N ASN A 127 8.28 -6.44 12.67
CA ASN A 127 7.59 -5.66 11.63
C ASN A 127 7.88 -4.16 11.76
N MET A 128 7.89 -3.62 12.99
CA MET A 128 8.22 -2.21 13.24
C MET A 128 9.67 -1.90 12.85
N GLU A 129 10.62 -2.75 13.21
CA GLU A 129 12.02 -2.60 12.83
C GLU A 129 12.23 -2.63 11.31
N MET A 130 11.55 -3.55 10.62
CA MET A 130 11.60 -3.64 9.16
C MET A 130 11.02 -2.39 8.49
N ALA A 131 9.90 -1.87 9.00
CA ALA A 131 9.26 -0.66 8.48
C ALA A 131 10.16 0.57 8.65
N GLU A 132 10.77 0.75 9.82
CA GLU A 132 11.73 1.85 10.07
C GLU A 132 12.94 1.74 9.16
N ALA A 133 13.55 0.55 9.04
CA ALA A 133 14.70 0.31 8.19
C ALA A 133 14.39 0.62 6.71
N MET A 134 13.24 0.17 6.21
CA MET A 134 12.80 0.44 4.84
C MET A 134 12.64 1.94 4.59
N LEU A 135 11.93 2.65 5.45
CA LEU A 135 11.70 4.08 5.28
C LEU A 135 13.00 4.87 5.26
N LYS A 136 13.89 4.61 6.21
CA LYS A 136 15.21 5.26 6.27
C LYS A 136 16.07 4.92 5.05
N TYR A 137 16.07 3.67 4.61
CA TYR A 137 16.80 3.25 3.41
C TYR A 137 16.34 3.99 2.17
N VAL A 138 15.03 4.01 1.92
CA VAL A 138 14.44 4.65 0.73
C VAL A 138 14.71 6.16 0.72
N ILE A 139 14.53 6.84 1.84
CA ILE A 139 14.81 8.28 1.97
C ILE A 139 16.29 8.57 1.67
N ARG A 140 17.19 7.84 2.30
CA ARG A 140 18.64 7.98 2.07
C ARG A 140 18.98 7.75 0.62
N TYR A 141 18.48 6.69 0.02
CA TYR A 141 18.75 6.35 -1.37
C TYR A 141 18.32 7.46 -2.33
N VAL A 142 17.14 8.05 -2.12
CA VAL A 142 16.65 9.15 -2.96
C VAL A 142 17.49 10.41 -2.76
N LEU A 143 17.85 10.77 -1.53
CA LEU A 143 18.69 11.94 -1.26
C LEU A 143 20.08 11.83 -1.91
N GLU A 144 20.66 10.64 -1.90
CA GLU A 144 21.98 10.38 -2.49
C GLU A 144 21.96 10.33 -4.03
N ASN A 145 20.89 9.82 -4.63
CA ASN A 145 20.81 9.53 -6.07
C ASN A 145 19.99 10.54 -6.89
N ALA A 146 19.29 11.47 -6.23
CA ALA A 146 18.54 12.55 -6.89
C ALA A 146 18.71 13.91 -6.19
N PRO A 147 19.94 14.34 -5.86
CA PRO A 147 20.16 15.56 -5.09
C PRO A 147 19.64 16.82 -5.82
N GLU A 148 19.75 16.89 -7.13
CA GLU A 148 19.25 18.03 -7.93
C GLU A 148 17.73 18.15 -7.84
N GLU A 149 17.01 17.03 -8.01
CA GLU A 149 15.57 16.99 -7.93
C GLU A 149 15.09 17.31 -6.51
N MET A 150 15.76 16.79 -5.49
CA MET A 150 15.42 17.04 -4.09
C MET A 150 15.66 18.51 -3.70
N ASN A 151 16.74 19.12 -4.18
CA ASN A 151 16.98 20.56 -4.02
C ASN A 151 15.91 21.40 -4.74
N PHE A 152 15.49 20.98 -5.94
CA PHE A 152 14.39 21.63 -6.65
C PHE A 152 13.10 21.58 -5.82
N PHE A 153 12.72 20.42 -5.29
CA PHE A 153 11.53 20.29 -4.45
C PHE A 153 11.63 21.14 -3.18
N ASN A 154 12.79 21.13 -2.52
CA ASN A 154 12.99 21.94 -1.32
C ASN A 154 12.89 23.45 -1.59
N SER A 155 13.33 23.89 -2.77
CA SER A 155 13.33 25.32 -3.11
C SER A 155 11.99 25.83 -3.63
N PHE A 156 11.26 25.04 -4.40
CA PHE A 156 10.11 25.49 -5.19
C PHE A 156 8.78 24.86 -4.81
N VAL A 157 8.79 23.72 -4.10
CA VAL A 157 7.55 22.98 -3.77
C VAL A 157 7.28 23.00 -2.28
N ASP A 158 8.28 22.66 -1.47
CA ASP A 158 8.10 22.49 -0.03
C ASP A 158 9.37 22.88 0.72
N LYS A 159 9.41 24.13 1.17
CA LYS A 159 10.55 24.66 1.94
C LYS A 159 10.70 23.90 3.27
N GLY A 160 11.90 23.42 3.56
CA GLY A 160 12.18 22.59 4.74
C GLY A 160 12.01 21.08 4.51
N LEU A 161 11.74 20.64 3.27
CA LEU A 161 11.67 19.22 2.91
C LEU A 161 12.94 18.46 3.30
N LEU A 162 14.10 18.98 2.94
CA LEU A 162 15.38 18.32 3.23
C LEU A 162 15.64 18.21 4.74
N ASP A 163 15.31 19.25 5.51
CA ASP A 163 15.47 19.23 6.97
C ASP A 163 14.57 18.14 7.60
N ARG A 164 13.32 18.02 7.15
CA ARG A 164 12.42 16.97 7.64
C ARG A 164 12.91 15.57 7.28
N LEU A 165 13.35 15.35 6.04
CA LEU A 165 13.86 14.04 5.63
C LEU A 165 15.13 13.67 6.39
N ASN A 166 16.04 14.61 6.58
CA ASN A 166 17.24 14.39 7.40
C ASN A 166 16.90 14.16 8.87
N HIS A 167 15.88 14.82 9.40
CA HIS A 167 15.39 14.55 10.74
C HIS A 167 14.90 13.10 10.88
N VAL A 168 14.09 12.61 9.95
CA VAL A 168 13.64 11.21 9.94
C VAL A 168 14.82 10.23 9.88
N LEU A 169 15.83 10.52 9.05
CA LEU A 169 17.01 9.66 8.93
C LEU A 169 17.82 9.54 10.21
N ASN A 170 17.91 10.63 10.98
CA ASN A 170 18.81 10.75 12.13
C ASN A 170 18.10 10.53 13.47
N SER A 171 16.78 10.40 13.49
CA SER A 171 15.99 10.16 14.69
C SER A 171 15.70 8.67 14.86
N GLU A 172 15.59 8.24 16.13
CA GLU A 172 14.96 6.97 16.46
C GLU A 172 13.43 7.13 16.35
N PHE A 173 12.74 6.10 15.89
CA PHE A 173 11.29 6.10 15.83
C PHE A 173 10.72 5.84 17.22
N GLY A 174 9.81 6.69 17.66
CA GLY A 174 9.04 6.47 18.88
C GLY A 174 7.96 5.43 18.66
N HIS A 175 7.81 4.51 19.60
CA HIS A 175 6.73 3.53 19.62
C HIS A 175 5.65 3.96 20.61
N VAL A 176 4.40 3.92 20.18
CA VAL A 176 3.24 4.31 20.99
C VAL A 176 2.11 3.31 20.74
N THR A 177 1.47 2.85 21.80
CA THR A 177 0.31 1.98 21.68
C THR A 177 -0.90 2.77 21.15
N TYR A 178 -1.89 2.08 20.55
CA TYR A 178 -3.12 2.73 20.11
C TYR A 178 -3.82 3.48 21.26
N THR A 179 -3.88 2.87 22.44
CA THR A 179 -4.47 3.49 23.64
C THR A 179 -3.77 4.79 24.03
N GLU A 180 -2.44 4.79 24.05
CA GLU A 180 -1.65 5.99 24.35
C GLU A 180 -1.80 7.05 23.25
N ALA A 181 -1.81 6.64 21.98
CA ALA A 181 -2.02 7.57 20.87
C ALA A 181 -3.39 8.27 20.97
N VAL A 182 -4.46 7.53 21.23
CA VAL A 182 -5.79 8.12 21.44
C VAL A 182 -5.79 9.09 22.62
N LYS A 183 -5.17 8.75 23.75
CA LYS A 183 -5.06 9.63 24.90
C LYS A 183 -4.33 10.93 24.57
N ILE A 184 -3.20 10.86 23.85
CA ILE A 184 -2.45 12.05 23.40
C ILE A 184 -3.32 12.93 22.50
N LEU A 185 -4.11 12.33 21.61
CA LEU A 185 -5.01 13.05 20.71
C LEU A 185 -6.18 13.69 21.50
N GLU A 186 -6.78 12.99 22.45
CA GLU A 186 -7.86 13.51 23.31
C GLU A 186 -7.37 14.70 24.15
N GLU A 187 -6.16 14.65 24.69
CA GLU A 187 -5.54 15.76 25.46
C GLU A 187 -5.28 17.00 24.59
N ASN A 188 -5.26 16.85 23.26
CA ASN A 188 -5.06 17.92 22.28
C ASN A 188 -6.31 18.19 21.42
N ASN A 189 -7.47 17.74 21.83
CA ASN A 189 -8.71 17.79 21.05
C ASN A 189 -9.14 19.19 20.61
N ASP A 190 -8.75 20.22 21.37
CA ASP A 190 -8.98 21.62 21.05
C ASP A 190 -8.30 22.08 19.73
N LYS A 191 -7.27 21.36 19.30
CA LYS A 191 -6.51 21.64 18.08
C LYS A 191 -7.11 21.00 16.82
N PHE A 192 -8.14 20.15 16.94
CA PHE A 192 -8.72 19.41 15.84
C PHE A 192 -10.13 19.88 15.49
N ASP A 193 -10.43 19.97 14.19
CA ASP A 193 -11.79 20.26 13.69
C ASP A 193 -12.76 19.13 14.04
N TYR A 194 -12.28 17.87 13.94
CA TYR A 194 -13.01 16.68 14.34
C TYR A 194 -12.46 16.16 15.67
N LYS A 195 -13.33 16.05 16.65
CA LYS A 195 -12.93 15.58 17.97
C LYS A 195 -12.61 14.09 17.96
N VAL A 196 -11.53 13.73 18.61
CA VAL A 196 -11.10 12.33 18.77
C VAL A 196 -11.66 11.78 20.07
N SER A 197 -12.14 10.57 20.05
CA SER A 197 -12.50 9.76 21.19
C SER A 197 -12.11 8.32 20.95
N TRP A 198 -11.99 7.55 22.02
CA TRP A 198 -11.80 6.12 21.91
C TRP A 198 -13.01 5.48 21.17
N GLY A 199 -12.76 4.57 20.20
CA GLY A 199 -13.81 3.85 19.47
C GLY A 199 -13.33 3.21 18.20
#